data_7046b62f61f56eb3ff81fb15e0b16903
#
_entry.id   7046b62f61f56eb3ff81fb15e0b16903
#
_cell.length_a   1.000
_cell.length_b   1.000
_cell.length_c   1.000
_cell.angle_alpha   90.00
_cell.angle_beta   90.00
_cell.angle_gamma   90.00
#
_symmetry.space_group_name_H-M   'P 1'
#
loop_
_entity.id
_entity.type
_entity.pdbx_description
1 polymer ?
#
loop_
_entity_poly.entity_id
_entity_poly.type
_entity_poly.pdbx_seq_one_letter_code
_entity_poly.pdbx_strand_id
1 'polypeptide(L)'
;VNVSAMEGQFSRRYKGAGHPHTNMAKAALNMLTRTSAGEMYDTDKILMTAVDTGWITDERPHHEKLEIAAQGWHAPLDLVDGAARVYDPIVRGERGEDLYGVFLKNFEPYAW
;
A
#
# COMPACT_ATOMS: atom_id res chain seq x y z
N VAL A 1 0.28 -5.58 9.25
CA VAL A 1 0.24 -4.66 8.11
C VAL A 1 -0.03 -5.44 6.84
N ASN A 2 -1.06 -5.05 6.10
CA ASN A 2 -1.36 -5.61 4.79
C ASN A 2 -0.71 -4.72 3.73
N VAL A 3 0.21 -5.28 2.96
CA VAL A 3 0.90 -4.51 1.90
C VAL A 3 -0.02 -4.42 0.69
N SER A 4 -0.69 -3.30 0.56
CA SER A 4 -1.62 -2.98 -0.50
C SER A 4 -0.97 -2.08 -1.55
N ALA A 5 -1.78 -1.37 -2.29
CA ALA A 5 -1.32 -0.40 -3.28
C ALA A 5 -2.47 0.54 -3.66
N MET A 6 -2.12 1.64 -4.30
CA MET A 6 -3.10 2.60 -4.79
C MET A 6 -4.07 1.99 -5.82
N GLU A 7 -3.68 0.91 -6.48
CA GLU A 7 -4.54 0.19 -7.41
C GLU A 7 -5.79 -0.37 -6.75
N GLY A 8 -5.76 -0.58 -5.43
CA GLY A 8 -6.92 -1.03 -4.65
C GLY A 8 -7.87 0.07 -4.23
N GLN A 9 -7.57 1.33 -4.49
CA GLN A 9 -8.44 2.46 -4.10
C GLN A 9 -9.61 2.62 -5.05
N PHE A 10 -10.81 2.71 -4.51
CA PHE A 10 -12.03 3.06 -5.27
C PHE A 10 -12.17 4.56 -5.47
N SER A 11 -11.56 5.37 -4.62
CA SER A 11 -11.65 6.82 -4.68
C SER A 11 -10.88 7.46 -5.83
N ARG A 12 -9.99 6.73 -6.47
CA ARG A 12 -9.26 7.24 -7.63
C ARG A 12 -10.15 7.26 -8.87
N ARG A 13 -10.15 8.37 -9.58
CA ARG A 13 -11.00 8.55 -10.77
C ARG A 13 -10.55 7.71 -11.95
N TYR A 14 -9.23 7.56 -12.14
CA TYR A 14 -8.67 6.83 -13.27
C TYR A 14 -8.20 5.45 -12.85
N LYS A 15 -8.69 4.44 -13.57
CA LYS A 15 -8.25 3.05 -13.45
C LYS A 15 -8.00 2.51 -14.85
N GLY A 16 -6.71 2.26 -15.18
CA GLY A 16 -6.35 1.69 -16.46
C GLY A 16 -6.76 0.22 -16.58
N ALA A 17 -7.07 -0.21 -17.80
CA ALA A 17 -7.48 -1.59 -18.07
C ALA A 17 -6.31 -2.59 -18.04
N GLY A 18 -5.08 -2.14 -17.88
CA GLY A 18 -3.88 -2.97 -17.99
C GLY A 18 -3.61 -3.90 -16.80
N HIS A 19 -4.21 -3.65 -15.63
CA HIS A 19 -3.90 -4.39 -14.40
C HIS A 19 -5.13 -4.75 -13.58
N PRO A 20 -6.17 -5.37 -14.17
CA PRO A 20 -7.39 -5.70 -13.42
C PRO A 20 -7.14 -6.68 -12.28
N HIS A 21 -6.21 -7.63 -12.45
CA HIS A 21 -5.85 -8.61 -11.42
C HIS A 21 -5.19 -7.96 -10.21
N THR A 22 -4.31 -6.98 -10.42
CA THR A 22 -3.67 -6.23 -9.33
C THR A 22 -4.69 -5.35 -8.62
N ASN A 23 -5.53 -4.64 -9.37
CA ASN A 23 -6.60 -3.82 -8.80
C ASN A 23 -7.51 -4.66 -7.90
N MET A 24 -7.92 -5.82 -8.39
CA MET A 24 -8.79 -6.75 -7.65
C MET A 24 -8.11 -7.28 -6.38
N ALA A 25 -6.87 -7.72 -6.47
CA ALA A 25 -6.13 -8.25 -5.32
C ALA A 25 -5.92 -7.20 -4.23
N LYS A 26 -5.55 -5.98 -4.61
CA LYS A 26 -5.32 -4.90 -3.65
C LYS A 26 -6.62 -4.35 -3.08
N ALA A 27 -7.69 -4.29 -3.85
CA ALA A 27 -9.02 -3.97 -3.35
C ALA A 27 -9.49 -5.00 -2.30
N ALA A 28 -9.18 -6.28 -2.50
CA ALA A 28 -9.49 -7.33 -1.55
C ALA A 28 -8.76 -7.12 -0.22
N LEU A 29 -7.46 -6.78 -0.24
CA LEU A 29 -6.70 -6.45 0.96
C LEU A 29 -7.27 -5.22 1.69
N ASN A 30 -7.65 -4.20 0.95
CA ASN A 30 -8.26 -2.99 1.51
C ASN A 30 -9.61 -3.32 2.17
N MET A 31 -10.44 -4.11 1.51
CA MET A 31 -11.73 -4.50 2.06
C MET A 31 -11.58 -5.39 3.30
N LEU A 32 -10.64 -6.34 3.30
CA LEU A 32 -10.32 -7.15 4.47
C LEU A 32 -9.94 -6.26 5.66
N THR A 33 -9.06 -5.30 5.45
CA THR A 33 -8.64 -4.36 6.49
C THR A 33 -9.81 -3.55 7.03
N ARG A 34 -10.61 -2.99 6.12
CA ARG A 34 -11.76 -2.18 6.50
C ARG A 34 -12.81 -2.95 7.28
N THR A 35 -13.06 -4.21 6.91
CA THR A 35 -14.13 -5.00 7.53
C THR A 35 -13.71 -5.70 8.81
N SER A 36 -12.44 -6.07 8.97
CA SER A 36 -11.98 -6.92 10.08
C SER A 36 -11.21 -6.19 11.16
N ALA A 37 -10.61 -5.06 10.86
CA ALA A 37 -9.69 -4.39 11.78
C ALA A 37 -10.36 -3.95 13.09
N GLY A 38 -11.57 -3.43 13.03
CA GLY A 38 -12.30 -2.97 14.22
C GLY A 38 -12.57 -4.09 15.21
N GLU A 39 -13.06 -5.23 14.74
CA GLU A 39 -13.31 -6.39 15.60
C GLU A 39 -12.01 -6.95 16.18
N MET A 40 -10.97 -7.05 15.38
CA MET A 40 -9.66 -7.55 15.84
C MET A 40 -9.06 -6.63 16.91
N TYR A 41 -9.24 -5.34 16.79
CA TYR A 41 -8.81 -4.42 17.83
C TYR A 41 -9.64 -4.59 19.12
N ASP A 42 -10.96 -4.65 18.98
CA ASP A 42 -11.86 -4.74 20.14
C ASP A 42 -11.65 -6.04 20.93
N THR A 43 -11.46 -7.17 20.23
CA THR A 43 -11.32 -8.48 20.88
C THR A 43 -9.90 -8.79 21.33
N ASP A 44 -8.90 -8.50 20.50
CA ASP A 44 -7.52 -8.96 20.69
C ASP A 44 -6.48 -7.84 20.68
N LYS A 45 -6.89 -6.58 20.56
CA LYS A 45 -6.00 -5.42 20.47
C LYS A 45 -4.98 -5.52 19.34
N ILE A 46 -5.39 -6.13 18.22
CA ILE A 46 -4.57 -6.22 17.01
C ILE A 46 -4.80 -4.97 16.16
N LEU A 47 -3.70 -4.29 15.82
CA LEU A 47 -3.73 -3.10 14.97
C LEU A 47 -3.49 -3.51 13.52
N MET A 48 -4.57 -3.63 12.73
CA MET A 48 -4.47 -3.99 11.32
C MET A 48 -4.62 -2.76 10.44
N THR A 49 -3.65 -2.54 9.55
CA THR A 49 -3.68 -1.46 8.56
C THR A 49 -3.39 -2.00 7.17
N ALA A 50 -3.79 -1.26 6.14
CA ALA A 50 -3.36 -1.48 4.76
C ALA A 50 -2.44 -0.33 4.36
N VAL A 51 -1.34 -0.65 3.67
CA VAL A 51 -0.30 0.34 3.33
C VAL A 51 -0.04 0.33 1.83
N ASP A 52 -0.04 1.52 1.23
CA ASP A 52 0.51 1.75 -0.10
C ASP A 52 1.99 2.08 0.07
N THR A 53 2.86 1.22 -0.48
CA THR A 53 4.32 1.43 -0.41
C THR A 53 4.80 2.56 -1.31
N GLY A 54 3.95 3.04 -2.20
CA GLY A 54 4.34 3.99 -3.23
C GLY A 54 5.00 3.29 -4.43
N TRP A 55 5.41 4.08 -5.39
CA TRP A 55 6.00 3.56 -6.62
C TRP A 55 7.51 3.37 -6.43
N ILE A 56 7.89 2.14 -6.05
CA ILE A 56 9.27 1.79 -5.68
C ILE A 56 9.98 0.93 -6.70
N THR A 57 9.25 0.36 -7.67
CA THR A 57 9.81 -0.52 -8.67
C THR A 57 9.01 -0.47 -9.96
N ASP A 58 9.64 -0.90 -11.05
CA ASP A 58 9.00 -1.11 -12.33
C ASP A 58 8.88 -2.62 -12.58
N GLU A 59 7.64 -3.11 -12.70
CA GLU A 59 7.35 -4.53 -12.90
C GLU A 59 7.39 -4.97 -14.36
N ARG A 60 7.80 -4.08 -15.29
CA ARG A 60 7.97 -4.41 -16.69
C ARG A 60 9.06 -5.46 -16.89
N PRO A 61 9.03 -6.20 -18.02
CA PRO A 61 10.13 -7.10 -18.38
C PRO A 61 11.49 -6.40 -18.33
N HIS A 62 12.53 -7.16 -17.98
CA HIS A 62 13.87 -6.60 -17.75
C HIS A 62 14.39 -5.74 -18.91
N HIS A 63 14.17 -6.18 -20.15
CA HIS A 63 14.61 -5.43 -21.34
C HIS A 63 13.91 -4.07 -21.46
N GLU A 64 12.62 -3.99 -21.12
CA GLU A 64 11.89 -2.72 -21.11
C GLU A 64 12.37 -1.79 -20.01
N LYS A 65 12.72 -2.34 -18.85
CA LYS A 65 13.30 -1.59 -17.73
C LYS A 65 14.63 -0.96 -18.15
N LEU A 66 15.48 -1.70 -18.85
CA LEU A 66 16.76 -1.20 -19.33
C LEU A 66 16.60 -0.09 -20.37
N GLU A 67 15.65 -0.21 -21.28
CA GLU A 67 15.34 0.84 -22.25
C GLU A 67 14.92 2.13 -21.58
N ILE A 68 14.00 2.04 -20.61
CA ILE A 68 13.50 3.20 -19.89
C ILE A 68 14.59 3.81 -19.01
N ALA A 69 15.43 3.01 -18.38
CA ALA A 69 16.57 3.49 -17.62
C ALA A 69 17.58 4.22 -18.50
N ALA A 70 17.79 3.73 -19.73
CA ALA A 70 18.65 4.42 -20.71
C ALA A 70 18.08 5.78 -21.13
N GLN A 71 16.78 5.99 -21.01
CA GLN A 71 16.09 7.26 -21.24
C GLN A 71 16.08 8.16 -20.01
N GLY A 72 16.70 7.74 -18.90
CA GLY A 72 16.78 8.52 -17.66
C GLY A 72 15.62 8.35 -16.69
N TRP A 73 14.70 7.40 -16.95
CA TRP A 73 13.57 7.18 -16.05
C TRP A 73 13.92 6.18 -14.94
N HIS A 74 13.40 6.44 -13.75
CA HIS A 74 13.43 5.51 -12.63
C HIS A 74 12.19 5.72 -11.76
N ALA A 75 11.82 4.72 -10.93
CA ALA A 75 10.75 4.88 -9.96
C ALA A 75 11.08 6.02 -8.98
N PRO A 76 10.08 6.83 -8.55
CA PRO A 76 10.33 7.97 -7.67
C PRO A 76 10.84 7.58 -6.27
N LEU A 77 10.55 6.36 -5.81
CA LEU A 77 10.97 5.86 -4.50
C LEU A 77 11.84 4.62 -4.66
N ASP A 78 12.64 4.33 -3.65
CA ASP A 78 13.45 3.12 -3.60
C ASP A 78 12.89 2.09 -2.61
N LEU A 79 13.61 0.96 -2.44
CA LEU A 79 13.17 -0.11 -1.54
C LEU A 79 13.13 0.34 -0.08
N VAL A 80 14.03 1.22 0.32
CA VAL A 80 14.06 1.76 1.69
C VAL A 80 12.82 2.64 1.94
N ASP A 81 12.45 3.45 0.97
CA ASP A 81 11.24 4.27 1.03
C ASP A 81 9.98 3.43 1.20
N GLY A 82 9.87 2.35 0.43
CA GLY A 82 8.75 1.41 0.53
C GLY A 82 8.72 0.69 1.88
N ALA A 83 9.86 0.20 2.32
CA ALA A 83 10.01 -0.47 3.61
C ALA A 83 9.66 0.47 4.77
N ALA A 84 10.07 1.73 4.70
CA ALA A 84 9.75 2.73 5.72
C ALA A 84 8.23 2.91 5.88
N ARG A 85 7.49 2.90 4.77
CA ARG A 85 6.03 3.05 4.81
C ARG A 85 5.32 1.85 5.44
N VAL A 86 5.86 0.66 5.30
CA VAL A 86 5.34 -0.55 5.95
C VAL A 86 5.73 -0.58 7.43
N TYR A 87 6.94 -0.16 7.76
CA TYR A 87 7.47 -0.19 9.12
C TYR A 87 6.86 0.88 10.03
N ASP A 88 6.51 2.04 9.48
CA ASP A 88 5.99 3.18 10.24
C ASP A 88 4.79 2.84 11.12
N PRO A 89 3.71 2.19 10.63
CA PRO A 89 2.58 1.85 11.50
C PRO A 89 2.95 0.88 12.61
N ILE A 90 3.94 0.02 12.41
CA ILE A 90 4.43 -0.90 13.44
C ILE A 90 5.09 -0.10 14.58
N VAL A 91 5.96 0.83 14.25
CA VAL A 91 6.62 1.70 15.23
C VAL A 91 5.60 2.55 15.98
N ARG A 92 4.63 3.11 15.27
CA ARG A 92 3.56 3.92 15.87
C ARG A 92 2.74 3.09 16.86
N GLY A 93 2.41 1.85 16.50
CA GLY A 93 1.70 0.92 17.40
C GLY A 93 2.52 0.59 18.64
N GLU A 94 3.82 0.36 18.50
CA GLU A 94 4.73 0.12 19.64
C GLU A 94 4.83 1.32 20.56
N ARG A 95 4.63 2.52 20.07
CA ARG A 95 4.60 3.76 20.86
C ARG A 95 3.25 4.04 21.51
N GLY A 96 2.28 3.13 21.35
CA GLY A 96 0.96 3.25 21.97
C GLY A 96 -0.07 3.98 21.11
N GLU A 97 0.19 4.22 19.83
CA GLU A 97 -0.78 4.82 18.93
C GLU A 97 -1.72 3.75 18.37
N ASP A 98 -3.02 3.91 18.63
CA ASP A 98 -4.06 2.96 18.21
C ASP A 98 -4.53 3.27 16.78
N LEU A 99 -3.68 2.97 15.81
CA LEU A 99 -3.96 3.18 14.39
C LEU A 99 -4.38 1.86 13.74
N TYR A 100 -5.63 1.75 13.31
CA TYR A 100 -6.16 0.54 12.67
C TYR A 100 -7.32 0.85 11.73
N GLY A 101 -7.62 -0.07 10.82
CA GLY A 101 -8.77 0.05 9.93
C GLY A 101 -8.64 1.14 8.87
N VAL A 102 -7.43 1.56 8.56
CA VAL A 102 -7.14 2.66 7.63
C VAL A 102 -6.25 2.19 6.49
N PHE A 103 -6.32 2.92 5.40
CA PHE A 103 -5.39 2.84 4.26
C PHE A 103 -4.39 3.97 4.41
N LEU A 104 -3.10 3.62 4.48
CA LEU A 104 -2.02 4.57 4.67
C LEU A 104 -1.29 4.81 3.35
N LYS A 105 -1.12 6.08 3.01
CA LYS A 105 -0.34 6.52 1.87
C LYS A 105 0.58 7.64 2.32
N ASN A 106 1.86 7.51 2.02
CA ASN A 106 2.87 8.46 2.50
C ASN A 106 2.73 8.75 4.00
N PHE A 107 2.61 7.68 4.81
CA PHE A 107 2.51 7.71 6.26
C PHE A 107 1.20 8.26 6.84
N GLU A 108 0.23 8.64 6.02
CA GLU A 108 -1.00 9.26 6.46
C GLU A 108 -2.25 8.48 6.00
N PRO A 109 -3.34 8.49 6.80
CA PRO A 109 -4.61 7.91 6.36
C PRO A 109 -5.13 8.58 5.09
N TYR A 110 -5.64 7.75 4.20
CA TYR A 110 -6.17 8.19 2.90
C TYR A 110 -7.48 7.47 2.59
N ALA A 111 -8.25 8.00 1.68
CA ALA A 111 -9.50 7.37 1.24
C ALA A 111 -9.23 6.04 0.53
N TRP A 112 -10.11 5.06 0.80
CA TRP A 112 -10.03 3.74 0.15
C TRP A 112 -10.09 3.79 -1.40
#